data_192ec6771008e7993af4444a7bd8c255
#
_entry.id   192ec6771008e7993af4444a7bd8c255
#
_cell.length_a   1.000
_cell.length_b   1.000
_cell.length_c   1.000
_cell.angle_alpha   90.00
_cell.angle_beta   90.00
_cell.angle_gamma   90.00
#
_symmetry.space_group_name_H-M   'P 1'
#
loop_
_entity.id
_entity.type
_entity.pdbx_description
1 polymer ?
#
loop_
_entity_poly.entity_id
_entity_poly.type
_entity_poly.pdbx_seq_one_letter_code
_entity_poly.pdbx_strand_id
1 'polypeptide(L)'
;MSLRSFPPAAAKGVQVLVLGSMPGVESLRQQQYYAHPRNAFWPIMGKLFGFSPALPYEQRLEELNRAGVALWDSLAGCERSGSLDSNIREPVPNDIPGLLEQYPEIHAVFCNGTASYQFLKKYHGPLFGRSGLAIRQLPSTSPAAAVYSFEQKLKCWTAVKKAVSGIPSDSRVSMKRTRRQG
;
A
#
# COMPACT_ATOMS: atom_id res chain seq x y z
N MET A 1 -25.83 0.63 3.65
CA MET A 1 -25.61 0.26 2.23
C MET A 1 -24.37 -0.62 2.15
N SER A 2 -24.49 -1.79 1.59
CA SER A 2 -23.39 -2.72 1.42
C SER A 2 -22.46 -2.24 0.31
N LEU A 3 -21.19 -2.03 0.62
CA LEU A 3 -20.15 -1.56 -0.29
C LEU A 3 -19.19 -2.70 -0.58
N ARG A 4 -18.66 -2.74 -1.79
CA ARG A 4 -17.61 -3.68 -2.20
C ARG A 4 -16.37 -2.95 -2.68
N SER A 5 -15.21 -3.45 -2.29
CA SER A 5 -13.93 -2.97 -2.79
C SER A 5 -13.61 -3.52 -4.19
N PHE A 6 -12.45 -3.15 -4.72
CA PHE A 6 -12.04 -3.53 -6.07
C PHE A 6 -11.21 -4.83 -6.07
N PRO A 7 -11.08 -5.48 -7.24
CA PRO A 7 -10.04 -6.49 -7.43
C PRO A 7 -8.65 -5.92 -7.17
N PRO A 8 -7.66 -6.75 -6.80
CA PRO A 8 -6.30 -6.27 -6.65
C PRO A 8 -5.74 -5.78 -7.99
N ALA A 9 -4.99 -4.67 -7.94
CA ALA A 9 -4.22 -4.19 -9.08
C ALA A 9 -2.79 -4.72 -8.95
N ALA A 10 -2.52 -5.86 -9.55
CA ALA A 10 -1.26 -6.57 -9.44
C ALA A 10 -0.85 -7.18 -10.78
N ALA A 11 0.46 -7.32 -10.99
CA ALA A 11 1.05 -7.98 -12.14
C ALA A 11 2.21 -8.87 -11.69
N LYS A 12 2.62 -9.80 -12.53
CA LYS A 12 3.75 -10.68 -12.26
C LYS A 12 5.00 -9.86 -11.94
N GLY A 13 5.71 -10.23 -10.89
CA GLY A 13 6.94 -9.58 -10.49
C GLY A 13 6.79 -8.43 -9.50
N VAL A 14 5.56 -8.12 -9.06
CA VAL A 14 5.37 -7.12 -7.99
C VAL A 14 6.02 -7.60 -6.70
N GLN A 15 6.68 -6.68 -6.00
CA GLN A 15 7.49 -6.96 -4.82
C GLN A 15 6.92 -6.36 -3.54
N VAL A 16 6.01 -5.40 -3.66
CA VAL A 16 5.41 -4.66 -2.56
C VAL A 16 3.90 -4.59 -2.77
N LEU A 17 3.16 -4.74 -1.68
CA LEU A 17 1.72 -4.52 -1.66
C LEU A 17 1.39 -3.29 -0.82
N VAL A 18 0.65 -2.35 -1.39
CA VAL A 18 0.03 -1.25 -0.63
C VAL A 18 -1.43 -1.59 -0.38
N LEU A 19 -1.82 -1.57 0.89
CA LEU A 19 -3.19 -1.84 1.33
C LEU A 19 -3.89 -0.57 1.81
N GLY A 20 -5.02 -0.23 1.19
CA GLY A 20 -6.00 0.66 1.78
C GLY A 20 -6.90 -0.07 2.78
N SER A 21 -7.84 0.64 3.38
CA SER A 21 -8.90 0.06 4.21
C SER A 21 -10.09 -0.37 3.35
N MET A 22 -10.77 0.61 2.75
CA MET A 22 -11.93 0.48 1.88
C MET A 22 -11.98 1.69 0.96
N PRO A 23 -12.35 1.55 -0.34
CA PRO A 23 -12.45 2.71 -1.23
C PRO A 23 -13.42 3.75 -0.69
N GLY A 24 -13.06 5.04 -0.79
CA GLY A 24 -13.93 6.16 -0.45
C GLY A 24 -15.05 6.35 -1.47
N VAL A 25 -15.97 7.29 -1.21
CA VAL A 25 -17.12 7.57 -2.07
C VAL A 25 -16.69 7.89 -3.50
N GLU A 26 -15.69 8.75 -3.68
CA GLU A 26 -15.22 9.14 -5.01
C GLU A 26 -14.55 7.98 -5.75
N SER A 27 -13.78 7.14 -5.04
CA SER A 27 -13.18 5.94 -5.62
C SER A 27 -14.23 4.94 -6.09
N LEU A 28 -15.27 4.73 -5.29
CA LEU A 28 -16.39 3.86 -5.67
C LEU A 28 -17.15 4.40 -6.89
N ARG A 29 -17.36 5.72 -6.93
CA ARG A 29 -18.05 6.37 -8.06
C ARG A 29 -17.26 6.21 -9.36
N GLN A 30 -15.94 6.40 -9.31
CA GLN A 30 -15.08 6.32 -10.49
C GLN A 30 -14.53 4.91 -10.75
N GLN A 31 -14.72 3.96 -9.84
CA GLN A 31 -14.13 2.62 -9.88
C GLN A 31 -12.58 2.68 -9.99
N GLN A 32 -11.97 3.57 -9.21
CA GLN A 32 -10.53 3.84 -9.24
C GLN A 32 -9.97 3.97 -7.83
N TYR A 33 -8.81 3.34 -7.59
CA TYR A 33 -8.08 3.52 -6.34
C TYR A 33 -7.66 4.98 -6.16
N TYR A 34 -7.92 5.52 -4.96
CA TYR A 34 -7.46 6.85 -4.55
C TYR A 34 -7.91 7.97 -5.50
N ALA A 35 -9.17 7.93 -5.93
CA ALA A 35 -9.71 8.84 -6.94
C ALA A 35 -10.04 10.25 -6.43
N HIS A 36 -10.14 10.46 -5.11
CA HIS A 36 -10.44 11.79 -4.57
C HIS A 36 -9.36 12.79 -5.00
N PRO A 37 -9.71 13.97 -5.56
CA PRO A 37 -8.73 14.91 -6.12
C PRO A 37 -7.65 15.38 -5.14
N ARG A 38 -7.97 15.40 -3.83
CA ARG A 38 -7.03 15.79 -2.77
C ARG A 38 -6.33 14.61 -2.10
N ASN A 39 -6.54 13.37 -2.58
CA ASN A 39 -5.78 12.24 -2.06
C ASN A 39 -4.33 12.34 -2.53
N ALA A 40 -3.39 12.25 -1.59
CA ALA A 40 -1.97 12.41 -1.89
C ALA A 40 -1.32 11.18 -2.53
N PHE A 41 -2.04 10.04 -2.65
CA PHE A 41 -1.44 8.77 -3.09
C PHE A 41 -0.79 8.89 -4.48
N TRP A 42 -1.54 9.28 -5.50
CA TRP A 42 -1.01 9.36 -6.86
C TRP A 42 0.08 10.42 -7.03
N PRO A 43 -0.02 11.62 -6.44
CA PRO A 43 1.10 12.57 -6.43
C PRO A 43 2.37 12.00 -5.75
N ILE A 44 2.24 11.27 -4.66
CA ILE A 44 3.37 10.61 -3.99
C ILE A 44 3.99 9.55 -4.89
N MET A 45 3.17 8.63 -5.44
CA MET A 45 3.67 7.56 -6.31
C MET A 45 4.36 8.12 -7.56
N GLY A 46 3.79 9.16 -8.15
CA GLY A 46 4.40 9.84 -9.30
C GLY A 46 5.78 10.40 -8.98
N LYS A 47 5.95 11.04 -7.82
CA LYS A 47 7.25 11.55 -7.36
C LYS A 47 8.24 10.43 -7.05
N LEU A 48 7.80 9.35 -6.40
CA LEU A 48 8.68 8.24 -6.05
C LEU A 48 9.15 7.44 -7.26
N PHE A 49 8.30 7.24 -8.26
CA PHE A 49 8.54 6.33 -9.37
C PHE A 49 8.67 7.02 -10.74
N GLY A 50 8.57 8.35 -10.78
CA GLY A 50 8.89 9.13 -11.97
C GLY A 50 7.84 9.12 -13.06
N PHE A 51 6.54 9.08 -12.71
CA PHE A 51 5.46 9.24 -13.66
C PHE A 51 4.50 10.38 -13.28
N SER A 52 3.77 10.89 -14.26
CA SER A 52 2.79 11.95 -14.02
C SER A 52 1.54 11.41 -13.35
N PRO A 53 1.06 12.02 -12.24
CA PRO A 53 -0.22 11.66 -11.64
C PRO A 53 -1.43 12.02 -12.53
N ALA A 54 -1.21 12.82 -13.58
CA ALA A 54 -2.23 13.19 -14.56
C ALA A 54 -2.42 12.18 -15.70
N LEU A 55 -1.61 11.13 -15.76
CA LEU A 55 -1.82 10.04 -16.72
C LEU A 55 -3.21 9.43 -16.57
N PRO A 56 -3.80 8.88 -17.64
CA PRO A 56 -5.00 8.05 -17.54
C PRO A 56 -4.83 6.96 -16.48
N TYR A 57 -5.90 6.64 -15.75
CA TYR A 57 -5.85 5.74 -14.60
C TYR A 57 -5.19 4.39 -14.91
N GLU A 58 -5.56 3.76 -16.03
CA GLU A 58 -4.98 2.47 -16.43
C GLU A 58 -3.45 2.57 -16.64
N GLN A 59 -2.97 3.67 -17.20
CA GLN A 59 -1.53 3.89 -17.36
C GLN A 59 -0.84 4.12 -16.02
N ARG A 60 -1.48 4.80 -15.07
CA ARG A 60 -0.94 4.93 -13.70
C ARG A 60 -0.79 3.57 -13.01
N LEU A 61 -1.77 2.69 -13.17
CA LEU A 61 -1.68 1.32 -12.64
C LEU A 61 -0.54 0.53 -13.31
N GLU A 62 -0.40 0.64 -14.62
CA GLU A 62 0.71 0.00 -15.35
C GLU A 62 2.08 0.48 -14.86
N GLU A 63 2.26 1.80 -14.72
CA GLU A 63 3.51 2.38 -14.21
C GLU A 63 3.80 1.87 -12.80
N LEU A 64 2.79 1.81 -11.94
CA LEU A 64 2.95 1.35 -10.57
C LEU A 64 3.32 -0.14 -10.50
N ASN A 65 2.63 -1.00 -11.26
CA ASN A 65 2.96 -2.42 -11.34
C ASN A 65 4.35 -2.64 -11.93
N ARG A 66 4.73 -1.88 -12.96
CA ARG A 66 6.07 -1.94 -13.55
C ARG A 66 7.14 -1.56 -12.53
N ALA A 67 6.84 -0.62 -11.63
CA ALA A 67 7.73 -0.25 -10.52
C ALA A 67 7.81 -1.33 -9.42
N GLY A 68 6.99 -2.37 -9.48
CA GLY A 68 6.97 -3.46 -8.52
C GLY A 68 5.94 -3.32 -7.40
N VAL A 69 4.97 -2.42 -7.52
CA VAL A 69 3.97 -2.13 -6.50
C VAL A 69 2.59 -2.62 -6.93
N ALA A 70 1.96 -3.42 -6.08
CA ALA A 70 0.56 -3.84 -6.21
C ALA A 70 -0.34 -3.05 -5.25
N LEU A 71 -1.61 -2.91 -5.59
CA LEU A 71 -2.62 -2.27 -4.76
C LEU A 71 -3.75 -3.23 -4.43
N TRP A 72 -4.24 -3.14 -3.21
CA TRP A 72 -5.51 -3.71 -2.79
C TRP A 72 -6.03 -2.98 -1.54
N ASP A 73 -7.15 -3.47 -1.01
CA ASP A 73 -7.72 -3.02 0.27
C ASP A 73 -7.75 -4.17 1.28
N SER A 74 -7.66 -3.83 2.56
CA SER A 74 -7.79 -4.82 3.64
C SER A 74 -9.19 -5.45 3.65
N LEU A 75 -10.22 -4.71 3.24
CA LEU A 75 -11.60 -5.17 3.23
C LEU A 75 -12.12 -5.44 1.82
N ALA A 76 -12.85 -6.55 1.68
CA ALA A 76 -13.62 -6.88 0.48
C ALA A 76 -14.95 -6.11 0.44
N GLY A 77 -15.49 -5.80 1.60
CA GLY A 77 -16.76 -5.08 1.70
C GLY A 77 -17.06 -4.61 3.11
N CYS A 78 -18.03 -3.72 3.21
CA CYS A 78 -18.54 -3.22 4.49
C CYS A 78 -19.86 -2.47 4.31
N GLU A 79 -20.50 -2.14 5.44
CA GLU A 79 -21.52 -1.11 5.53
C GLU A 79 -20.86 0.20 5.94
N ARG A 80 -21.12 1.28 5.22
CA ARG A 80 -20.54 2.58 5.56
C ARG A 80 -21.31 3.73 4.95
N SER A 81 -21.51 4.79 5.73
CA SER A 81 -21.98 6.09 5.28
C SER A 81 -20.76 7.01 5.08
N GLY A 82 -20.65 7.65 3.91
CA GLY A 82 -19.52 8.51 3.58
C GLY A 82 -18.22 7.75 3.34
N SER A 83 -17.09 8.41 3.60
CA SER A 83 -15.75 7.89 3.32
C SER A 83 -14.89 7.66 4.56
N LEU A 84 -15.38 8.00 5.77
CA LEU A 84 -14.57 7.86 6.98
C LEU A 84 -14.47 6.41 7.42
N ASP A 85 -13.26 5.96 7.72
CA ASP A 85 -12.99 4.61 8.22
C ASP A 85 -13.68 4.33 9.56
N SER A 86 -13.87 5.35 10.40
CA SER A 86 -14.59 5.24 11.66
C SER A 86 -16.08 4.86 11.50
N ASN A 87 -16.65 5.06 10.33
CA ASN A 87 -18.01 4.71 9.99
C ASN A 87 -18.18 3.29 9.42
N ILE A 88 -17.08 2.55 9.26
CA ILE A 88 -17.13 1.18 8.77
C ILE A 88 -17.86 0.28 9.76
N ARG A 89 -18.85 -0.47 9.26
CA ARG A 89 -19.62 -1.48 9.96
C ARG A 89 -19.65 -2.76 9.13
N GLU A 90 -19.86 -3.90 9.77
CA GLU A 90 -19.94 -5.21 9.11
C GLU A 90 -18.77 -5.46 8.13
N PRO A 91 -17.48 -5.28 8.58
CA PRO A 91 -16.33 -5.43 7.70
C PRO A 91 -16.13 -6.89 7.28
N VAL A 92 -15.92 -7.09 5.97
CA VAL A 92 -15.57 -8.39 5.39
C VAL A 92 -14.14 -8.29 4.86
N PRO A 93 -13.18 -9.09 5.35
CA PRO A 93 -11.80 -9.01 4.93
C PRO A 93 -11.57 -9.56 3.52
N ASN A 94 -10.60 -9.02 2.81
CA ASN A 94 -10.03 -9.63 1.62
C ASN A 94 -9.06 -10.76 2.01
N ASP A 95 -8.91 -11.73 1.12
CA ASP A 95 -7.95 -12.84 1.30
C ASP A 95 -6.52 -12.41 0.99
N ILE A 96 -5.94 -11.61 1.87
CA ILE A 96 -4.57 -11.14 1.72
C ILE A 96 -3.56 -12.30 1.67
N PRO A 97 -3.66 -13.34 2.53
CA PRO A 97 -2.76 -14.50 2.42
C PRO A 97 -2.79 -15.15 1.05
N GLY A 98 -3.97 -15.32 0.44
CA GLY A 98 -4.11 -15.89 -0.90
C GLY A 98 -3.44 -15.03 -1.97
N LEU A 99 -3.54 -13.70 -1.87
CA LEU A 99 -2.83 -12.80 -2.78
C LEU A 99 -1.31 -12.96 -2.67
N LEU A 100 -0.80 -13.05 -1.44
CA LEU A 100 0.64 -13.24 -1.21
C LEU A 100 1.15 -14.59 -1.72
N GLU A 101 0.33 -15.63 -1.75
CA GLU A 101 0.65 -16.90 -2.37
C GLU A 101 0.68 -16.79 -3.91
N GLN A 102 -0.25 -16.04 -4.47
CA GLN A 102 -0.32 -15.81 -5.92
C GLN A 102 0.86 -14.96 -6.44
N TYR A 103 1.35 -14.03 -5.61
CA TYR A 103 2.47 -13.14 -5.92
C TYR A 103 3.60 -13.34 -4.89
N PRO A 104 4.35 -14.43 -4.97
CA PRO A 104 5.31 -14.83 -3.93
C PRO A 104 6.53 -13.92 -3.80
N GLU A 105 6.76 -13.03 -4.77
CA GLU A 105 7.84 -12.05 -4.72
C GLU A 105 7.51 -10.86 -3.82
N ILE A 106 6.26 -10.71 -3.37
CA ILE A 106 5.89 -9.68 -2.40
C ILE A 106 6.55 -9.99 -1.05
N HIS A 107 7.44 -9.12 -0.61
CA HIS A 107 8.18 -9.23 0.65
C HIS A 107 7.88 -8.09 1.61
N ALA A 108 7.06 -7.11 1.21
CA ALA A 108 6.66 -5.99 2.06
C ALA A 108 5.20 -5.61 1.81
N VAL A 109 4.48 -5.34 2.89
CA VAL A 109 3.12 -4.81 2.87
C VAL A 109 3.12 -3.47 3.60
N PHE A 110 2.66 -2.43 2.92
CA PHE A 110 2.50 -1.10 3.49
C PHE A 110 1.01 -0.77 3.63
N CYS A 111 0.58 -0.59 4.87
CA CYS A 111 -0.80 -0.22 5.16
C CYS A 111 -0.95 1.31 5.09
N ASN A 112 -1.85 1.77 4.23
CA ASN A 112 -2.17 3.18 4.06
C ASN A 112 -3.11 3.64 5.16
N GLY A 113 -2.54 4.09 6.26
CA GLY A 113 -3.28 4.56 7.43
C GLY A 113 -3.52 3.49 8.49
N THR A 114 -4.09 3.95 9.62
CA THR A 114 -4.28 3.12 10.82
C THR A 114 -5.33 2.03 10.62
N ALA A 115 -6.46 2.35 10.00
CA ALA A 115 -7.56 1.39 9.84
C ALA A 115 -7.14 0.19 8.99
N SER A 116 -6.43 0.42 7.88
CA SER A 116 -5.88 -0.65 7.05
C SER A 116 -4.99 -1.61 7.85
N TYR A 117 -4.08 -1.04 8.64
CA TYR A 117 -3.18 -1.82 9.49
C TYR A 117 -3.94 -2.64 10.55
N GLN A 118 -4.90 -2.02 11.22
CA GLN A 118 -5.70 -2.68 12.26
C GLN A 118 -6.55 -3.80 11.69
N PHE A 119 -7.19 -3.63 10.52
CA PHE A 119 -7.95 -4.69 9.87
C PHE A 119 -7.04 -5.85 9.44
N LEU A 120 -5.87 -5.56 8.87
CA LEU A 120 -4.90 -6.60 8.52
C LEU A 120 -4.49 -7.40 9.75
N LYS A 121 -4.18 -6.73 10.86
CA LYS A 121 -3.79 -7.39 12.12
C LYS A 121 -4.93 -8.21 12.71
N LYS A 122 -6.15 -7.68 12.68
CA LYS A 122 -7.32 -8.36 13.23
C LYS A 122 -7.65 -9.66 12.48
N TYR A 123 -7.64 -9.62 11.15
CA TYR A 123 -8.09 -10.74 10.33
C TYR A 123 -6.97 -11.67 9.87
N HIS A 124 -5.75 -11.17 9.80
CA HIS A 124 -4.60 -11.90 9.27
C HIS A 124 -3.37 -11.74 10.18
N GLY A 125 -3.58 -11.78 11.50
CA GLY A 125 -2.52 -11.64 12.51
C GLY A 125 -1.29 -12.51 12.27
N PRO A 126 -1.41 -13.79 11.87
CA PRO A 126 -0.26 -14.65 11.59
C PRO A 126 0.72 -14.13 10.54
N LEU A 127 0.29 -13.25 9.62
CA LEU A 127 1.19 -12.64 8.65
C LEU A 127 2.28 -11.79 9.30
N PHE A 128 2.00 -11.21 10.47
CA PHE A 128 2.96 -10.35 11.19
C PHE A 128 4.17 -11.09 11.74
N GLY A 129 4.07 -12.42 11.87
CA GLY A 129 5.20 -13.28 12.25
C GLY A 129 5.82 -14.05 11.10
N ARG A 130 5.35 -13.82 9.86
CA ARG A 130 5.84 -14.56 8.69
C ARG A 130 7.26 -14.13 8.31
N SER A 131 8.17 -15.09 8.26
CA SER A 131 9.55 -14.85 7.80
C SER A 131 9.56 -14.32 6.36
N GLY A 132 10.41 -13.34 6.09
CA GLY A 132 10.55 -12.74 4.76
C GLY A 132 9.44 -11.76 4.36
N LEU A 133 8.50 -11.45 5.26
CA LEU A 133 7.44 -10.47 5.01
C LEU A 133 7.51 -9.34 6.04
N ALA A 134 7.80 -8.13 5.57
CA ALA A 134 7.73 -6.92 6.39
C ALA A 134 6.34 -6.29 6.28
N ILE A 135 5.74 -5.91 7.40
CA ILE A 135 4.45 -5.20 7.43
C ILE A 135 4.65 -3.88 8.17
N ARG A 136 4.29 -2.77 7.54
CA ARG A 136 4.44 -1.43 8.11
C ARG A 136 3.21 -0.59 7.85
N GLN A 137 2.88 0.25 8.84
CA GLN A 137 1.89 1.30 8.69
C GLN A 137 2.57 2.58 8.20
N LEU A 138 1.95 3.23 7.21
CA LEU A 138 2.34 4.56 6.74
C LEU A 138 1.22 5.58 7.01
N PRO A 139 1.55 6.87 7.08
CA PRO A 139 0.54 7.92 7.21
C PRO A 139 -0.49 7.81 6.09
N SER A 140 -1.77 7.93 6.42
CA SER A 140 -2.84 7.91 5.42
C SER A 140 -2.66 9.03 4.39
N THR A 141 -2.85 8.68 3.12
CA THR A 141 -2.85 9.63 2.01
C THR A 141 -4.19 10.38 1.85
N SER A 142 -5.22 9.97 2.61
CA SER A 142 -6.53 10.62 2.60
C SER A 142 -6.44 12.08 3.02
N PRO A 143 -7.23 12.98 2.38
CA PRO A 143 -7.33 14.38 2.83
C PRO A 143 -7.91 14.52 4.23
N ALA A 144 -8.63 13.52 4.74
CA ALA A 144 -9.11 13.49 6.12
C ALA A 144 -7.97 13.34 7.15
N ALA A 145 -6.82 12.80 6.76
CA ALA A 145 -5.63 12.69 7.61
C ALA A 145 -4.75 13.94 7.49
N ALA A 146 -5.23 15.06 8.00
CA ALA A 146 -4.59 16.37 7.87
C ALA A 146 -3.45 16.65 8.87
N VAL A 147 -3.12 15.69 9.76
CA VAL A 147 -2.04 15.82 10.77
C VAL A 147 -0.66 15.97 10.12
N TYR A 148 -0.46 15.30 8.99
CA TYR A 148 0.80 15.33 8.25
C TYR A 148 0.68 16.20 6.99
N SER A 149 1.68 17.05 6.74
CA SER A 149 1.82 17.76 5.46
C SER A 149 2.13 16.79 4.32
N PHE A 150 1.96 17.25 3.08
CA PHE A 150 2.35 16.45 1.91
C PHE A 150 3.83 16.02 1.96
N GLU A 151 4.73 16.93 2.32
CA GLU A 151 6.17 16.64 2.42
C GLU A 151 6.49 15.60 3.49
N GLN A 152 5.80 15.66 4.62
CA GLN A 152 5.94 14.65 5.68
C GLN A 152 5.44 13.27 5.21
N LYS A 153 4.30 13.22 4.54
CA LYS A 153 3.76 11.98 3.95
C LYS A 153 4.74 11.43 2.91
N LEU A 154 5.21 12.26 1.99
CA LEU A 154 6.17 11.85 0.96
C LEU A 154 7.43 11.24 1.57
N LYS A 155 7.98 11.87 2.60
CA LYS A 155 9.15 11.37 3.31
C LYS A 155 8.92 9.98 3.90
N CYS A 156 7.78 9.75 4.56
CA CYS A 156 7.43 8.43 5.11
C CYS A 156 7.23 7.38 4.00
N TRP A 157 6.57 7.76 2.91
CA TRP A 157 6.25 6.87 1.80
C TRP A 157 7.47 6.48 0.95
N THR A 158 8.61 7.14 1.11
CA THR A 158 9.87 6.69 0.49
C THR A 158 10.26 5.26 0.88
N ALA A 159 9.72 4.75 1.99
CA ALA A 159 9.88 3.36 2.40
C ALA A 159 9.41 2.37 1.32
N VAL A 160 8.36 2.71 0.56
CA VAL A 160 7.85 1.89 -0.55
C VAL A 160 8.91 1.78 -1.66
N LYS A 161 9.49 2.89 -2.07
CA LYS A 161 10.56 2.90 -3.07
C LYS A 161 11.79 2.12 -2.62
N LYS A 162 12.19 2.26 -1.37
CA LYS A 162 13.31 1.51 -0.79
C LYS A 162 13.04 0.01 -0.82
N ALA A 163 11.83 -0.42 -0.56
CA ALA A 163 11.45 -1.83 -0.55
C ALA A 163 11.52 -2.47 -1.94
N VAL A 164 11.11 -1.77 -3.01
CA VAL A 164 11.22 -2.29 -4.39
C VAL A 164 12.64 -2.26 -4.93
N SER A 165 13.54 -1.45 -4.38
CA SER A 165 14.94 -1.37 -4.81
C SER A 165 15.80 -2.60 -4.41
N GLY A 166 15.24 -3.51 -3.61
CA GLY A 166 15.82 -4.82 -3.35
C GLY A 166 17.11 -4.88 -2.55
N ILE A 167 17.49 -3.81 -1.80
CA ILE A 167 18.64 -3.84 -0.91
C ILE A 167 18.13 -3.73 0.52
N PRO A 168 18.15 -4.85 1.32
CA PRO A 168 17.95 -4.75 2.75
C PRO A 168 18.98 -3.78 3.33
N SER A 169 18.55 -2.83 4.13
CA SER A 169 19.44 -1.86 4.76
C SER A 169 20.53 -2.48 5.65
N ASP A 170 20.40 -3.76 5.98
CA ASP A 170 21.33 -4.49 6.84
C ASP A 170 22.48 -5.21 6.11
N SER A 171 22.43 -5.36 4.79
CA SER A 171 23.51 -6.04 4.06
C SER A 171 24.72 -5.15 3.73
N ARG A 172 24.62 -3.83 3.98
CA ARG A 172 25.75 -2.90 3.75
C ARG A 172 26.73 -2.77 4.91
N VAL A 173 26.42 -3.33 6.08
CA VAL A 173 27.29 -3.23 7.26
C VAL A 173 28.31 -4.38 7.33
N SER A 174 28.07 -5.49 6.63
CA SER A 174 28.92 -6.69 6.72
C SER A 174 30.11 -6.74 5.73
N MET A 175 30.25 -5.82 4.79
CA MET A 175 31.33 -5.85 3.78
C MET A 175 32.52 -4.93 4.05
N LYS A 176 32.65 -4.35 5.26
CA LYS A 176 33.81 -3.50 5.60
C LYS A 176 34.72 -4.04 6.72
N ARG A 177 34.75 -5.35 6.93
CA ARG A 177 35.72 -5.94 7.85
C ARG A 177 36.36 -7.21 7.31
N THR A 178 37.09 -7.12 6.22
CA THR A 178 38.16 -8.10 5.93
C THR A 178 39.07 -7.54 4.83
N ARG A 179 39.97 -6.64 5.21
CA ARG A 179 41.25 -6.41 4.53
C ARG A 179 42.12 -5.48 5.38
N ARG A 180 42.74 -6.06 6.39
CA ARG A 180 44.03 -5.63 6.91
C ARG A 180 44.58 -6.74 7.78
N GLN A 181 45.30 -7.63 7.15
CA GLN A 181 46.48 -8.29 7.73
C GLN A 181 47.16 -9.07 6.59
N GLY A 182 48.35 -8.64 6.30
CA GLY A 182 49.26 -9.22 5.33
C GLY A 182 50.14 -8.15 4.77
#